data_b5c49b10e8199750eb52e0847cd0af8d
#
_entry.id   b5c49b10e8199750eb52e0847cd0af8d
#
_cell.length_a   1.000
_cell.length_b   1.000
_cell.length_c   1.000
_cell.angle_alpha   90.00
_cell.angle_beta   90.00
_cell.angle_gamma   90.00
#
_symmetry.space_group_name_H-M   'P 1'
#
loop_
_entity.id
_entity.type
_entity.pdbx_description
1 polymer ?
#
loop_
_entity_poly.entity_id
_entity_poly.type
_entity_poly.pdbx_seq_one_letter_code
_entity_poly.pdbx_strand_id
1 'polypeptide(L)'
;MYFDDGDIADKDLVPFGAIDIAMGKEKGDFSVIATGYKNEATGTLYVRDIYVKRVHPSTLIAEATAKAMEYQYEKLGIEAVFAQEFVADELSRSLRNAGFMPHLRLEYIKDKTNKGVRIEGMQPDIISGRMRFHVSLRNKLEQLIMYPMHKNDDVPDALAMLRKVAKSGTVVVETHQRGRGRWSQGRRYY
;
A
#
# COMPACT_ATOMS: atom_id res chain seq x y z
N MET A 1 7.08 16.56 -7.33
CA MET A 1 6.23 16.06 -6.25
C MET A 1 4.86 15.60 -6.75
N TYR A 2 4.18 16.35 -7.64
CA TYR A 2 2.86 15.99 -8.15
C TYR A 2 2.90 15.29 -9.50
N PHE A 3 1.82 14.56 -9.82
CA PHE A 3 1.58 13.93 -11.12
C PHE A 3 0.09 14.03 -11.46
N ASP A 4 -0.27 13.86 -12.72
CA ASP A 4 -1.64 13.68 -13.21
C ASP A 4 -1.81 12.34 -13.92
N ASP A 5 -3.04 12.04 -14.41
CA ASP A 5 -3.34 10.76 -15.02
C ASP A 5 -2.57 10.57 -16.35
N GLY A 6 -2.23 11.65 -17.07
CA GLY A 6 -1.41 11.59 -18.29
C GLY A 6 0.04 11.15 -18.03
N ASP A 7 0.59 11.52 -16.86
CA ASP A 7 1.95 11.12 -16.48
C ASP A 7 2.13 9.61 -16.29
N ILE A 8 1.04 8.87 -16.09
CA ILE A 8 1.06 7.44 -15.76
C ILE A 8 0.30 6.54 -16.76
N ALA A 9 -0.35 7.11 -17.80
CA ALA A 9 -1.25 6.40 -18.71
C ALA A 9 -0.60 5.20 -19.43
N ASP A 10 0.68 5.31 -19.80
CA ASP A 10 1.41 4.28 -20.56
C ASP A 10 2.37 3.45 -19.67
N LYS A 11 2.20 3.49 -18.34
CA LYS A 11 3.08 2.80 -17.41
C LYS A 11 2.46 1.49 -16.96
N ASP A 12 3.29 0.47 -16.85
CA ASP A 12 2.95 -0.77 -16.15
C ASP A 12 3.01 -0.52 -14.64
N LEU A 13 1.84 -0.49 -14.02
CA LEU A 13 1.67 -0.07 -12.64
C LEU A 13 0.96 -1.14 -11.81
N VAL A 14 1.53 -1.45 -10.65
CA VAL A 14 0.97 -2.39 -9.69
C VAL A 14 0.29 -1.63 -8.55
N PRO A 15 -1.01 -1.88 -8.27
CA PRO A 15 -1.75 -1.19 -7.22
C PRO A 15 -1.48 -1.76 -5.83
N PHE A 16 -1.30 -0.85 -4.86
CA PHE A 16 -1.13 -1.15 -3.44
C PHE A 16 -2.04 -0.28 -2.58
N GLY A 17 -2.49 -0.84 -1.45
CA GLY A 17 -3.25 -0.12 -0.45
C GLY A 17 -2.64 -0.24 0.94
N ALA A 18 -2.93 0.73 1.82
CA ALA A 18 -2.63 0.65 3.24
C ALA A 18 -3.74 1.28 4.06
N ILE A 19 -4.07 0.66 5.19
CA ILE A 19 -5.14 1.09 6.09
C ILE A 19 -4.56 1.36 7.47
N ASP A 20 -4.69 2.59 7.93
CA ASP A 20 -4.48 2.99 9.32
C ASP A 20 -5.84 3.11 10.01
N ILE A 21 -6.05 2.34 11.08
CA ILE A 21 -7.33 2.23 11.77
C ILE A 21 -7.32 3.07 13.04
N ALA A 22 -8.13 4.13 13.09
CA ALA A 22 -8.44 4.79 14.35
C ALA A 22 -9.49 3.99 15.14
N MET A 23 -9.15 3.61 16.38
CA MET A 23 -10.08 2.94 17.30
C MET A 23 -10.99 3.96 17.98
N GLY A 24 -12.04 4.37 17.30
CA GLY A 24 -13.31 4.92 17.68
C GLY A 24 -13.48 5.62 19.02
N LYS A 25 -13.05 6.89 19.12
CA LYS A 25 -13.74 7.88 19.97
C LYS A 25 -14.20 9.01 19.06
N GLU A 26 -15.41 9.54 19.28
CA GLU A 26 -15.99 10.64 18.47
C GLU A 26 -15.07 11.88 18.34
N LYS A 27 -14.04 11.98 19.15
CA LYS A 27 -12.99 13.00 19.13
C LYS A 27 -11.59 12.41 18.86
N GLY A 28 -11.50 11.15 18.38
CA GLY A 28 -10.24 10.42 18.17
C GLY A 28 -9.55 10.75 16.84
N ASP A 29 -8.57 9.94 16.52
CA ASP A 29 -7.76 10.02 15.31
C ASP A 29 -8.56 9.69 14.05
N PHE A 30 -8.02 10.02 12.89
CA PHE A 30 -8.65 9.68 11.62
C PHE A 30 -8.29 8.25 11.21
N SER A 31 -9.27 7.53 10.67
CA SER A 31 -8.97 6.34 9.87
C SER A 31 -8.57 6.77 8.47
N VAL A 32 -7.51 6.17 7.96
CA VAL A 32 -6.95 6.52 6.65
C VAL A 32 -6.81 5.28 5.78
N ILE A 33 -7.23 5.38 4.50
CA ILE A 33 -6.89 4.41 3.47
C ILE A 33 -6.06 5.14 2.42
N ALA A 34 -4.81 4.75 2.28
CA ALA A 34 -3.92 5.27 1.25
C ALA A 34 -3.81 4.28 0.09
N THR A 35 -3.99 4.76 -1.13
CA THR A 35 -3.91 3.99 -2.38
C THR A 35 -2.81 4.53 -3.26
N GLY A 36 -1.99 3.64 -3.82
CA GLY A 36 -0.94 4.03 -4.75
C GLY A 36 -0.61 2.96 -5.76
N TYR A 37 0.05 3.38 -6.81
CA TYR A 37 0.57 2.52 -7.87
C TYR A 37 2.10 2.53 -7.84
N LYS A 38 2.71 1.38 -7.94
CA LYS A 38 4.15 1.27 -8.08
C LYS A 38 4.52 0.92 -9.51
N ASN A 39 5.43 1.68 -10.09
CA ASN A 39 6.10 1.28 -11.31
C ASN A 39 7.26 0.35 -10.95
N GLU A 40 7.16 -0.91 -11.34
CA GLU A 40 8.16 -1.93 -10.98
C GLU A 40 9.53 -1.67 -11.63
N ALA A 41 9.56 -1.07 -12.83
CA ALA A 41 10.79 -0.78 -13.53
C ALA A 41 11.61 0.35 -12.89
N THR A 42 10.93 1.37 -12.34
CA THR A 42 11.59 2.56 -11.74
C THR A 42 11.58 2.56 -10.23
N GLY A 43 10.74 1.72 -9.60
CA GLY A 43 10.47 1.73 -8.17
C GLY A 43 9.68 2.97 -7.69
N THR A 44 9.17 3.79 -8.61
CA THR A 44 8.41 5.01 -8.26
C THR A 44 7.02 4.65 -7.75
N LEU A 45 6.66 5.21 -6.59
CA LEU A 45 5.33 5.08 -5.98
C LEU A 45 4.49 6.32 -6.32
N TYR A 46 3.39 6.13 -7.00
CA TYR A 46 2.40 7.15 -7.36
C TYR A 46 1.20 7.05 -6.42
N VAL A 47 1.10 7.93 -5.42
CA VAL A 47 -0.04 7.98 -4.48
C VAL A 47 -1.25 8.56 -5.21
N ARG A 48 -2.28 7.72 -5.43
CA ARG A 48 -3.44 8.05 -6.27
C ARG A 48 -4.61 8.59 -5.49
N ASP A 49 -4.89 8.00 -4.32
CA ASP A 49 -6.01 8.40 -3.47
C ASP A 49 -5.68 8.29 -1.99
N ILE A 50 -6.31 9.16 -1.20
CA ILE A 50 -6.28 9.16 0.26
C ILE A 50 -7.71 9.37 0.74
N TYR A 51 -8.29 8.34 1.35
CA TYR A 51 -9.49 8.47 2.15
C TYR A 51 -9.07 8.78 3.59
N VAL A 52 -9.58 9.87 4.15
CA VAL A 52 -9.27 10.28 5.53
C VAL A 52 -10.55 10.78 6.19
N LYS A 53 -11.05 10.03 7.19
CA LYS A 53 -12.29 10.38 7.90
C LYS A 53 -12.30 9.80 9.31
N ARG A 54 -13.06 10.46 10.20
CA ARG A 54 -13.46 9.88 11.49
C ARG A 54 -14.75 9.12 11.27
N VAL A 55 -14.68 7.80 11.24
CA VAL A 55 -15.82 6.92 10.95
C VAL A 55 -15.83 5.71 11.87
N HIS A 56 -17.00 5.11 12.00
CA HIS A 56 -17.12 3.83 12.69
C HIS A 56 -16.37 2.72 11.92
N PRO A 57 -15.80 1.73 12.60
CA PRO A 57 -15.05 0.63 11.95
C PRO A 57 -15.82 -0.06 10.82
N SER A 58 -17.13 -0.26 10.95
CA SER A 58 -17.95 -0.87 9.89
C SER A 58 -17.98 -0.03 8.59
N THR A 59 -18.00 1.29 8.71
CA THR A 59 -17.91 2.19 7.55
C THR A 59 -16.53 2.14 6.91
N LEU A 60 -15.48 2.07 7.73
CA LEU A 60 -14.12 1.90 7.23
C LEU A 60 -13.96 0.57 6.47
N ILE A 61 -14.50 -0.54 7.02
CA ILE A 61 -14.47 -1.86 6.39
C ILE A 61 -15.19 -1.83 5.02
N ALA A 62 -16.37 -1.22 4.96
CA ALA A 62 -17.11 -1.10 3.71
C ALA A 62 -16.33 -0.30 2.66
N GLU A 63 -15.75 0.84 3.06
CA GLU A 63 -14.93 1.68 2.18
C GLU A 63 -13.66 0.96 1.71
N ALA A 64 -12.95 0.30 2.63
CA ALA A 64 -11.75 -0.47 2.30
C ALA A 64 -12.05 -1.63 1.33
N THR A 65 -13.20 -2.29 1.52
CA THR A 65 -13.65 -3.36 0.63
C THR A 65 -13.98 -2.81 -0.75
N ALA A 66 -14.71 -1.69 -0.84
CA ALA A 66 -15.03 -1.04 -2.10
C ALA A 66 -13.76 -0.64 -2.87
N LYS A 67 -12.79 -0.02 -2.19
CA LYS A 67 -11.50 0.35 -2.79
C LYS A 67 -10.68 -0.87 -3.21
N ALA A 68 -10.67 -1.95 -2.44
CA ALA A 68 -9.99 -3.18 -2.82
C ALA A 68 -10.56 -3.78 -4.10
N MET A 69 -11.88 -3.70 -4.29
CA MET A 69 -12.55 -4.14 -5.52
C MET A 69 -12.33 -3.19 -6.69
N GLU A 70 -12.31 -1.89 -6.46
CA GLU A 70 -12.06 -0.86 -7.48
C GLU A 70 -10.62 -0.93 -8.00
N TYR A 71 -9.64 -0.91 -7.10
CA TYR A 71 -8.22 -0.84 -7.45
C TYR A 71 -7.56 -2.20 -7.67
N GLN A 72 -8.21 -3.30 -7.24
CA GLN A 72 -7.67 -4.67 -7.36
C GLN A 72 -6.25 -4.79 -6.78
N TYR A 73 -6.04 -4.29 -5.57
CA TYR A 73 -4.72 -4.25 -4.95
C TYR A 73 -3.95 -5.57 -5.05
N GLU A 74 -2.71 -5.50 -5.47
CA GLU A 74 -1.76 -6.62 -5.37
C GLU A 74 -1.52 -6.97 -3.90
N LYS A 75 -1.35 -5.92 -3.04
CA LYS A 75 -1.31 -6.06 -1.59
C LYS A 75 -2.04 -4.92 -0.91
N LEU A 76 -2.73 -5.25 0.16
CA LEU A 76 -3.41 -4.32 1.06
C LEU A 76 -2.82 -4.49 2.46
N GLY A 77 -2.07 -3.51 2.94
CA GLY A 77 -1.51 -3.49 4.28
C GLY A 77 -2.51 -3.00 5.32
N ILE A 78 -2.52 -3.62 6.48
CA ILE A 78 -3.30 -3.18 7.64
C ILE A 78 -2.43 -3.25 8.89
N GLU A 79 -2.43 -2.20 9.72
CA GLU A 79 -1.72 -2.25 10.98
C GLU A 79 -2.46 -3.19 11.95
N ALA A 80 -1.72 -4.17 12.50
CA ALA A 80 -2.26 -5.15 13.44
C ALA A 80 -1.73 -4.86 14.85
N VAL A 81 -2.42 -4.00 15.61
CA VAL A 81 -2.21 -3.80 17.04
C VAL A 81 -3.41 -4.37 17.80
N PHE A 82 -3.21 -4.93 18.97
CA PHE A 82 -4.13 -5.76 19.76
C PHE A 82 -5.65 -5.47 19.64
N ALA A 83 -6.06 -4.21 19.68
CA ALA A 83 -7.47 -3.84 19.60
C ALA A 83 -7.99 -3.79 18.15
N GLN A 84 -7.12 -3.84 17.15
CA GLN A 84 -7.44 -3.76 15.73
C GLN A 84 -7.58 -5.14 15.08
N GLU A 85 -7.19 -6.23 15.77
CA GLU A 85 -7.30 -7.61 15.26
C GLU A 85 -8.75 -7.94 14.89
N PHE A 86 -9.73 -7.54 15.70
CA PHE A 86 -11.15 -7.75 15.40
C PHE A 86 -11.59 -7.03 14.12
N VAL A 87 -11.15 -5.79 13.91
CA VAL A 87 -11.47 -5.02 12.69
C VAL A 87 -10.79 -5.63 11.47
N ALA A 88 -9.57 -6.13 11.63
CA ALA A 88 -8.83 -6.79 10.58
C ALA A 88 -9.47 -8.13 10.15
N ASP A 89 -9.99 -8.90 11.12
CA ASP A 89 -10.72 -10.14 10.84
C ASP A 89 -12.05 -9.87 10.11
N GLU A 90 -12.79 -8.85 10.54
CA GLU A 90 -14.04 -8.46 9.90
C GLU A 90 -13.78 -7.93 8.48
N LEU A 91 -12.72 -7.13 8.27
CA LEU A 91 -12.29 -6.70 6.95
C LEU A 91 -11.92 -7.91 6.07
N SER A 92 -11.16 -8.87 6.60
CA SER A 92 -10.80 -10.09 5.87
C SER A 92 -12.03 -10.89 5.44
N ARG A 93 -13.07 -10.93 6.29
CA ARG A 93 -14.36 -11.57 5.98
C ARG A 93 -15.11 -10.81 4.88
N SER A 94 -15.19 -9.48 5.00
CA SER A 94 -15.84 -8.61 4.00
C SER A 94 -15.17 -8.73 2.63
N LEU A 95 -13.83 -8.72 2.60
CA LEU A 95 -13.04 -8.89 1.38
C LEU A 95 -13.30 -10.25 0.70
N ARG A 96 -13.34 -11.34 1.46
CA ARG A 96 -13.68 -12.68 0.93
C ARG A 96 -15.08 -12.71 0.32
N ASN A 97 -16.06 -12.14 1.02
CA ASN A 97 -17.44 -12.09 0.54
C ASN A 97 -17.58 -11.27 -0.75
N ALA A 98 -16.73 -10.27 -0.94
CA ALA A 98 -16.65 -9.48 -2.17
C ALA A 98 -15.84 -10.14 -3.30
N GLY A 99 -15.23 -11.30 -3.06
CA GLY A 99 -14.40 -12.00 -4.07
C GLY A 99 -12.93 -11.59 -4.11
N PHE A 100 -12.49 -10.71 -3.20
CA PHE A 100 -11.08 -10.42 -3.02
C PHE A 100 -10.40 -11.56 -2.26
N MET A 101 -9.15 -11.90 -2.58
CA MET A 101 -8.43 -13.02 -1.95
C MET A 101 -7.52 -12.54 -0.81
N PRO A 102 -8.05 -12.28 0.41
CA PRO A 102 -7.27 -11.66 1.48
C PRO A 102 -6.11 -12.53 1.97
N HIS A 103 -6.19 -13.85 1.87
CA HIS A 103 -5.10 -14.76 2.27
C HIS A 103 -3.84 -14.62 1.40
N LEU A 104 -3.98 -14.06 0.20
CA LEU A 104 -2.86 -13.79 -0.71
C LEU A 104 -2.43 -12.32 -0.71
N ARG A 105 -3.38 -11.41 -0.46
CA ARG A 105 -3.21 -9.98 -0.70
C ARG A 105 -3.30 -9.10 0.55
N LEU A 106 -3.86 -9.59 1.67
CA LEU A 106 -3.92 -8.82 2.91
C LEU A 106 -2.65 -9.06 3.72
N GLU A 107 -1.89 -8.00 3.99
CA GLU A 107 -0.65 -8.03 4.76
C GLU A 107 -0.85 -7.37 6.13
N TYR A 108 -0.67 -8.12 7.21
CA TYR A 108 -0.70 -7.60 8.57
C TYR A 108 0.65 -6.97 8.91
N ILE A 109 0.66 -5.66 9.05
CA ILE A 109 1.88 -4.90 9.32
C ILE A 109 2.11 -4.84 10.83
N LYS A 110 3.19 -5.47 11.28
CA LYS A 110 3.71 -5.33 12.65
C LYS A 110 4.99 -4.52 12.59
N ASP A 111 4.89 -3.20 12.71
CA ASP A 111 6.05 -2.32 12.69
C ASP A 111 6.40 -1.86 14.11
N LYS A 112 7.60 -2.22 14.56
CA LYS A 112 8.15 -1.78 15.85
C LYS A 112 8.98 -0.49 15.72
N THR A 113 9.16 0.00 14.50
CA THR A 113 9.92 1.23 14.25
C THR A 113 9.14 2.42 14.78
N ASN A 114 9.82 3.35 15.42
CA ASN A 114 9.21 4.60 15.87
C ASN A 114 8.49 5.30 14.71
N LYS A 115 7.26 5.76 14.96
CA LYS A 115 6.40 6.42 13.97
C LYS A 115 7.10 7.59 13.28
N GLY A 116 7.78 8.46 14.05
CA GLY A 116 8.55 9.59 13.49
C GLY A 116 9.60 9.14 12.49
N VAL A 117 10.37 8.09 12.82
CA VAL A 117 11.40 7.53 11.92
C VAL A 117 10.78 6.99 10.64
N ARG A 118 9.60 6.36 10.70
CA ARG A 118 8.89 5.86 9.50
C ARG A 118 8.47 7.01 8.59
N ILE A 119 7.89 8.06 9.18
CA ILE A 119 7.38 9.23 8.45
C ILE A 119 8.55 10.01 7.82
N GLU A 120 9.56 10.35 8.61
CA GLU A 120 10.77 11.06 8.15
C GLU A 120 11.52 10.27 7.07
N GLY A 121 11.51 8.95 7.19
CA GLY A 121 12.11 8.05 6.19
C GLY A 121 11.48 8.12 4.79
N MET A 122 10.32 8.78 4.61
CA MET A 122 9.74 9.05 3.29
C MET A 122 10.37 10.27 2.60
N GLN A 123 10.94 11.21 3.36
CA GLN A 123 11.44 12.48 2.83
C GLN A 123 12.40 12.32 1.64
N PRO A 124 13.40 11.41 1.68
CA PRO A 124 14.29 11.20 0.54
C PRO A 124 13.57 10.74 -0.73
N ASP A 125 12.53 9.91 -0.59
CA ASP A 125 11.76 9.41 -1.74
C ASP A 125 10.86 10.49 -2.33
N ILE A 126 10.32 11.39 -1.49
CA ILE A 126 9.53 12.55 -1.93
C ILE A 126 10.41 13.56 -2.65
N ILE A 127 11.57 13.91 -2.08
CA ILE A 127 12.50 14.90 -2.65
C ILE A 127 13.05 14.40 -4.00
N SER A 128 13.40 13.12 -4.08
CA SER A 128 13.94 12.52 -5.32
C SER A 128 12.88 12.21 -6.38
N GLY A 129 11.59 12.43 -6.08
CA GLY A 129 10.49 12.10 -6.99
C GLY A 129 10.17 10.61 -7.12
N ARG A 130 10.76 9.76 -6.26
CA ARG A 130 10.40 8.34 -6.16
C ARG A 130 9.06 8.11 -5.45
N MET A 131 8.56 9.09 -4.71
CA MET A 131 7.20 9.13 -4.18
C MET A 131 6.51 10.39 -4.68
N ARG A 132 5.44 10.22 -5.48
CA ARG A 132 4.71 11.31 -6.11
C ARG A 132 3.25 11.25 -5.74
N PHE A 133 2.56 12.39 -5.76
CA PHE A 133 1.17 12.50 -5.32
C PHE A 133 0.31 13.01 -6.47
N HIS A 134 -0.88 12.42 -6.63
CA HIS A 134 -1.81 12.92 -7.63
C HIS A 134 -2.23 14.37 -7.32
N VAL A 135 -2.41 15.19 -8.35
CA VAL A 135 -2.74 16.61 -8.20
C VAL A 135 -4.02 16.87 -7.39
N SER A 136 -4.98 15.94 -7.42
CA SER A 136 -6.22 16.03 -6.63
C SER A 136 -6.01 15.91 -5.12
N LEU A 137 -4.84 15.44 -4.68
CA LEU A 137 -4.56 15.20 -3.26
C LEU A 137 -4.03 16.45 -2.53
N ARG A 138 -3.80 17.56 -3.21
CA ARG A 138 -3.18 18.75 -2.62
C ARG A 138 -3.78 19.16 -1.28
N ASN A 139 -5.12 19.15 -1.19
CA ASN A 139 -5.84 19.53 0.04
C ASN A 139 -5.88 18.42 1.11
N LYS A 140 -5.46 17.19 0.78
CA LYS A 140 -5.40 16.05 1.71
C LYS A 140 -4.00 15.83 2.31
N LEU A 141 -2.99 16.57 1.85
CA LEU A 141 -1.59 16.40 2.26
C LEU A 141 -1.17 17.37 3.36
N GLU A 142 -2.08 18.15 3.96
CA GLU A 142 -1.76 19.14 4.99
C GLU A 142 -0.99 18.54 6.16
N GLN A 143 -1.46 17.39 6.68
CA GLN A 143 -0.79 16.67 7.77
C GLN A 143 0.66 16.29 7.41
N LEU A 144 0.93 15.89 6.16
CA LEU A 144 2.26 15.53 5.69
C LEU A 144 3.15 16.78 5.52
N ILE A 145 2.60 17.85 4.94
CA ILE A 145 3.35 19.09 4.65
C ILE A 145 3.76 19.78 5.95
N MET A 146 2.87 19.75 6.95
CA MET A 146 3.08 20.41 8.24
C MET A 146 3.71 19.49 9.31
N TYR A 147 4.04 18.26 8.97
CA TYR A 147 4.69 17.35 9.91
C TYR A 147 6.08 17.86 10.33
N PRO A 148 6.47 17.82 11.62
CA PRO A 148 5.75 17.26 12.79
C PRO A 148 4.85 18.28 13.52
N MET A 149 4.63 19.46 13.00
CA MET A 149 3.91 20.55 13.67
C MET A 149 2.38 20.41 13.59
N HIS A 150 1.86 19.56 12.72
CA HIS A 150 0.43 19.29 12.62
C HIS A 150 -0.07 18.44 13.81
N LYS A 151 -1.29 18.74 14.29
CA LYS A 151 -1.90 18.05 15.43
C LYS A 151 -2.11 16.56 15.18
N ASN A 152 -2.43 16.18 13.95
CA ASN A 152 -2.69 14.82 13.52
C ASN A 152 -1.58 14.38 12.55
N ASP A 153 -1.25 13.09 12.57
CA ASP A 153 -0.22 12.48 11.73
C ASP A 153 -0.68 11.15 11.10
N ASP A 154 -2.01 10.94 11.06
CA ASP A 154 -2.62 9.70 10.54
C ASP A 154 -2.35 9.54 9.02
N VAL A 155 -2.43 10.64 8.25
CA VAL A 155 -2.11 10.59 6.81
C VAL A 155 -0.64 10.29 6.55
N PRO A 156 0.35 10.96 7.17
CA PRO A 156 1.75 10.58 7.07
C PRO A 156 2.03 9.12 7.42
N ASP A 157 1.39 8.60 8.47
CA ASP A 157 1.62 7.22 8.92
C ASP A 157 1.06 6.21 7.91
N ALA A 158 -0.16 6.41 7.43
CA ALA A 158 -0.75 5.57 6.38
C ALA A 158 0.08 5.59 5.08
N LEU A 159 0.68 6.73 4.73
CA LEU A 159 1.58 6.85 3.58
C LEU A 159 2.91 6.11 3.79
N ALA A 160 3.46 6.14 5.00
CA ALA A 160 4.64 5.36 5.36
C ALA A 160 4.35 3.85 5.28
N MET A 161 3.16 3.44 5.73
CA MET A 161 2.67 2.06 5.57
C MET A 161 2.52 1.67 4.10
N LEU A 162 1.87 2.49 3.28
CA LEU A 162 1.71 2.24 1.84
C LEU A 162 3.08 2.04 1.16
N ARG A 163 4.04 2.91 1.48
CA ARG A 163 5.42 2.79 0.98
C ARG A 163 6.07 1.46 1.39
N LYS A 164 5.83 0.99 2.61
CA LYS A 164 6.35 -0.29 3.10
C LYS A 164 5.73 -1.47 2.36
N VAL A 165 4.41 -1.49 2.21
CA VAL A 165 3.66 -2.54 1.48
C VAL A 165 4.10 -2.60 0.02
N ALA A 166 4.24 -1.46 -0.65
CA ALA A 166 4.70 -1.40 -2.02
C ALA A 166 6.15 -1.88 -2.20
N LYS A 167 7.00 -1.77 -1.17
CA LYS A 167 8.37 -2.33 -1.19
C LYS A 167 8.37 -3.85 -0.99
N SER A 168 7.49 -4.39 -0.11
CA SER A 168 7.42 -5.83 0.15
C SER A 168 6.78 -6.61 -1.00
N GLY A 169 6.02 -5.94 -1.88
CA GLY A 169 5.30 -6.53 -3.00
C GLY A 169 6.16 -6.88 -4.22
N THR A 170 7.46 -6.54 -4.23
CA THR A 170 8.33 -6.89 -5.36
C THR A 170 8.60 -8.39 -5.36
N VAL A 171 7.80 -9.15 -6.12
CA VAL A 171 8.14 -10.54 -6.47
C VAL A 171 9.26 -10.47 -7.49
N VAL A 172 10.48 -10.75 -7.07
CA VAL A 172 11.56 -11.04 -8.01
C VAL A 172 11.19 -12.38 -8.66
N VAL A 173 10.61 -12.32 -9.86
CA VAL A 173 10.49 -13.50 -10.70
C VAL A 173 11.89 -13.83 -11.16
N GLU A 174 12.60 -14.71 -10.42
CA GLU A 174 13.77 -15.36 -10.93
C GLU A 174 13.34 -16.18 -12.17
N THR A 175 13.56 -15.62 -13.35
CA THR A 175 13.48 -16.38 -14.59
C THR A 175 14.59 -17.40 -14.56
N HIS A 176 14.30 -18.58 -14.06
CA HIS A 176 15.16 -19.74 -14.30
C HIS A 176 15.19 -19.96 -15.81
N GLN A 177 16.22 -19.42 -16.47
CA GLN A 177 16.59 -19.88 -17.79
C GLN A 177 16.93 -21.38 -17.64
N ARG A 178 15.96 -22.23 -17.95
CA ARG A 178 16.21 -23.65 -18.17
C ARG A 178 17.21 -23.73 -19.32
N GLY A 179 18.49 -23.91 -18.97
CA GLY A 179 19.52 -24.23 -19.92
C GLY A 179 19.04 -25.42 -20.76
N ARG A 180 18.94 -25.20 -22.07
CA ARG A 180 18.73 -26.28 -23.03
C ARG A 180 19.88 -27.27 -22.86
N GLY A 181 19.65 -28.33 -22.10
CA GLY A 181 20.54 -29.46 -22.01
C GLY A 181 20.70 -30.05 -23.40
N ARG A 182 21.93 -29.92 -23.92
CA ARG A 182 22.38 -30.54 -25.17
C ARG A 182 22.39 -32.05 -24.96
N TRP A 183 21.41 -32.74 -25.52
CA TRP A 183 21.45 -34.20 -25.58
C TRP A 183 22.59 -34.62 -26.50
N SER A 184 23.71 -35.05 -25.93
CA SER A 184 24.74 -35.76 -26.65
C SER A 184 24.25 -37.19 -26.91
N GLN A 185 24.11 -37.53 -28.17
CA GLN A 185 23.90 -38.91 -28.60
C GLN A 185 25.09 -39.77 -28.21
N GLY A 186 24.90 -40.66 -27.25
CA GLY A 186 25.83 -41.71 -26.94
C GLY A 186 25.71 -42.83 -27.99
N ARG A 187 26.81 -43.06 -28.73
CA ARG A 187 26.97 -44.17 -29.67
C ARG A 187 26.91 -45.49 -28.93
N ARG A 188 26.15 -46.41 -29.49
CA ARG A 188 26.28 -47.87 -29.17
C ARG A 188 27.55 -48.39 -29.80
N TYR A 189 28.30 -49.15 -29.06
CA TYR A 189 29.21 -50.18 -29.57
C TYR A 189 28.95 -51.46 -28.75
N TYR A 190 28.62 -52.51 -29.50
CA TYR A 190 28.69 -53.96 -29.25
C TYR A 190 28.65 -54.49 -27.83
#